data_0aae896dae365d3514a2d115217bf101
#
_entry.id   0aae896dae365d3514a2d115217bf101
#
_cell.length_a   1.000
_cell.length_b   1.000
_cell.length_c   1.000
_cell.angle_alpha   90.00
_cell.angle_beta   90.00
_cell.angle_gamma   90.00
#
_symmetry.space_group_name_H-M   'P 1'
#
loop_
_entity.id
_entity.type
_entity.pdbx_description
1 polymer ?
#
loop_
_entity_poly.entity_id
_entity_poly.type
_entity_poly.pdbx_seq_one_letter_code
_entity_poly.pdbx_strand_id
1 'polypeptide(L)'
;MNKETEFLTQMVKIKSVTYKEVEACAYFAGALPSFGWESDVKTDEVGNVIAQRGNGSKEIMLLGHIDTVPGGPEVCVDGNTLWGRGSVDAKGPLCALAIAGGAINIPSDWKITLIAAVGEEGDYPGAVHIIPKYSPIGCIIGEPSGTDGITIGYRGFLRAKLYAKDSGSHRSRSAGPITATLHAASDIMRQVGAMDNPDKPVIERPSGAIISMLGKEEGERSAVIDIDIRLPVGADINHYVQTVTVISNNHNVCAEILSTMPAFLTNKNNLMARSLRIAVRKEGLSPRIYAKGGSADFNLAAAWNCPIAAYGPGDSKLDHTKDEHIDFGSYLTSISVLKNGIEGFIELHKKGLGDRA
;
A
#
# COMPACT_ATOMS: atom_id res chain seq x y z
N MET A 1 -1.57 28.27 -9.03
CA MET A 1 -2.09 26.93 -8.67
C MET A 1 -3.61 27.01 -8.59
N ASN A 2 -4.31 25.94 -9.01
CA ASN A 2 -5.74 25.79 -8.75
C ASN A 2 -5.95 25.15 -7.36
N LYS A 3 -7.20 25.02 -6.93
CA LYS A 3 -7.57 24.49 -5.61
C LYS A 3 -7.08 23.06 -5.38
N GLU A 4 -7.12 22.23 -6.41
CA GLU A 4 -6.74 20.82 -6.35
C GLU A 4 -5.23 20.67 -6.14
N THR A 5 -4.42 21.42 -6.90
CA THR A 5 -2.95 21.39 -6.79
C THR A 5 -2.47 22.07 -5.51
N GLU A 6 -3.16 23.09 -5.03
CA GLU A 6 -2.88 23.70 -3.73
C GLU A 6 -3.13 22.73 -2.59
N PHE A 7 -4.24 21.99 -2.61
CA PHE A 7 -4.55 20.98 -1.60
C PHE A 7 -3.46 19.91 -1.51
N LEU A 8 -3.04 19.35 -2.66
CA LEU A 8 -1.94 18.38 -2.68
C LEU A 8 -0.64 19.00 -2.17
N THR A 9 -0.31 20.22 -2.59
CA THR A 9 0.91 20.91 -2.18
C THR A 9 0.97 21.09 -0.66
N GLN A 10 -0.13 21.50 -0.04
CA GLN A 10 -0.20 21.64 1.42
C GLN A 10 -0.10 20.30 2.14
N MET A 11 -0.77 19.25 1.61
CA MET A 11 -0.66 17.90 2.15
C MET A 11 0.80 17.40 2.14
N VAL A 12 1.53 17.63 1.05
CA VAL A 12 2.94 17.21 0.92
C VAL A 12 3.85 18.00 1.86
N LYS A 13 3.57 19.29 2.12
CA LYS A 13 4.32 20.11 3.09
C LYS A 13 4.20 19.60 4.54
N ILE A 14 3.06 19.03 4.91
CA ILE A 14 2.86 18.48 6.24
C ILE A 14 3.54 17.11 6.32
N LYS A 15 4.54 16.98 7.18
CA LYS A 15 5.22 15.69 7.41
C LYS A 15 4.29 14.73 8.15
N SER A 16 4.14 13.53 7.64
CA SER A 16 3.32 12.47 8.25
C SER A 16 4.07 11.13 8.21
N VAL A 17 5.26 11.11 8.77
CA VAL A 17 6.01 9.85 8.92
C VAL A 17 5.14 8.87 9.70
N THR A 18 5.14 7.60 9.29
CA THR A 18 4.37 6.50 9.90
C THR A 18 4.34 6.59 11.43
N TYR A 19 3.15 6.52 12.01
CA TYR A 19 2.82 6.75 13.43
C TYR A 19 2.94 8.22 13.92
N LYS A 20 3.06 9.20 13.00
CA LYS A 20 3.10 10.64 13.31
C LYS A 20 2.20 11.45 12.37
N GLU A 21 1.02 10.92 12.06
CA GLU A 21 0.12 11.43 11.02
C GLU A 21 -0.87 12.49 11.51
N VAL A 22 -0.95 12.75 12.81
CA VAL A 22 -2.01 13.56 13.46
C VAL A 22 -2.22 14.92 12.78
N GLU A 23 -1.14 15.63 12.44
CA GLU A 23 -1.24 16.94 11.79
C GLU A 23 -1.79 16.83 10.36
N ALA A 24 -1.33 15.83 9.60
CA ALA A 24 -1.82 15.57 8.24
C ALA A 24 -3.29 15.14 8.25
N CYS A 25 -3.69 14.28 9.19
CA CYS A 25 -5.09 13.87 9.38
C CYS A 25 -5.99 15.06 9.70
N ALA A 26 -5.55 15.95 10.60
CA ALA A 26 -6.31 17.15 10.96
C ALA A 26 -6.49 18.10 9.77
N TYR A 27 -5.41 18.35 9.01
CA TYR A 27 -5.48 19.18 7.82
C TYR A 27 -6.37 18.54 6.75
N PHE A 28 -6.19 17.25 6.47
CA PHE A 28 -6.98 16.50 5.49
C PHE A 28 -8.48 16.58 5.82
N ALA A 29 -8.85 16.24 7.06
CA ALA A 29 -10.23 16.31 7.53
C ALA A 29 -10.82 17.71 7.39
N GLY A 30 -10.06 18.76 7.76
CA GLY A 30 -10.48 20.15 7.65
C GLY A 30 -10.66 20.65 6.21
N ALA A 31 -9.92 20.06 5.25
CA ALA A 31 -10.01 20.44 3.84
C ALA A 31 -11.18 19.76 3.09
N LEU A 32 -11.59 18.56 3.49
CA LEU A 32 -12.59 17.73 2.82
C LEU A 32 -13.92 18.43 2.53
N PRO A 33 -14.51 19.27 3.44
CA PRO A 33 -15.75 19.99 3.14
C PRO A 33 -15.66 20.85 1.89
N SER A 34 -14.49 21.43 1.62
CA SER A 34 -14.28 22.26 0.45
C SER A 34 -14.28 21.48 -0.88
N PHE A 35 -14.21 20.15 -0.82
CA PHE A 35 -14.27 19.23 -1.96
C PHE A 35 -15.56 18.41 -2.00
N GLY A 36 -16.62 18.86 -1.30
CA GLY A 36 -17.95 18.24 -1.38
C GLY A 36 -18.22 17.15 -0.34
N TRP A 37 -17.36 17.00 0.69
CA TRP A 37 -17.58 16.12 1.85
C TRP A 37 -18.16 16.95 3.01
N GLU A 38 -19.36 17.48 2.85
CA GLU A 38 -19.95 18.47 3.76
C GLU A 38 -20.47 17.89 5.07
N SER A 39 -20.74 16.59 5.12
CA SER A 39 -21.27 15.92 6.30
C SER A 39 -20.43 14.67 6.64
N ASP A 40 -20.38 14.36 7.95
CA ASP A 40 -19.84 13.11 8.47
C ASP A 40 -18.33 12.88 8.22
N VAL A 41 -17.51 13.93 8.38
CA VAL A 41 -16.06 13.80 8.46
C VAL A 41 -15.67 13.57 9.91
N LYS A 42 -15.01 12.44 10.20
CA LYS A 42 -14.61 12.04 11.56
C LYS A 42 -13.25 11.36 11.56
N THR A 43 -12.62 11.34 12.71
CA THR A 43 -11.43 10.52 12.98
C THR A 43 -11.86 9.36 13.86
N ASP A 44 -11.42 8.15 13.53
CA ASP A 44 -11.68 6.97 14.35
C ASP A 44 -10.64 6.81 15.48
N GLU A 45 -10.80 5.74 16.28
CA GLU A 45 -9.99 5.48 17.46
C GLU A 45 -8.51 5.13 17.18
N VAL A 46 -8.18 4.77 15.92
CA VAL A 46 -6.79 4.52 15.53
C VAL A 46 -6.16 5.68 14.74
N GLY A 47 -6.97 6.70 14.42
CA GLY A 47 -6.51 7.92 13.75
C GLY A 47 -6.87 8.03 12.27
N ASN A 48 -7.56 7.06 11.67
CA ASN A 48 -8.02 7.18 10.29
C ASN A 48 -9.00 8.35 10.14
N VAL A 49 -8.88 9.10 9.04
CA VAL A 49 -9.91 10.08 8.67
C VAL A 49 -10.93 9.40 7.77
N ILE A 50 -12.18 9.46 8.17
CA ILE A 50 -13.31 8.85 7.49
C ILE A 50 -14.27 9.94 7.06
N ALA A 51 -14.64 9.96 5.78
CA ALA A 51 -15.67 10.84 5.25
C ALA A 51 -16.68 10.05 4.43
N GLN A 52 -17.97 10.38 4.56
CA GLN A 52 -19.04 9.68 3.87
C GLN A 52 -19.96 10.65 3.14
N ARG A 53 -20.42 10.24 1.96
CA ARG A 53 -21.45 10.92 1.16
C ARG A 53 -22.53 9.94 0.70
N GLY A 54 -23.77 10.36 0.74
CA GLY A 54 -24.93 9.50 0.48
C GLY A 54 -25.23 8.59 1.67
N ASN A 55 -26.41 7.96 1.63
CA ASN A 55 -26.92 7.09 2.70
C ASN A 55 -27.53 5.79 2.17
N GLY A 56 -27.28 5.48 0.89
CA GLY A 56 -27.76 4.24 0.28
C GLY A 56 -27.08 3.00 0.84
N SER A 57 -27.62 1.84 0.53
CA SER A 57 -27.09 0.55 0.96
C SER A 57 -25.91 0.05 0.12
N LYS A 58 -25.75 0.58 -1.10
CA LYS A 58 -24.65 0.21 -2.01
C LYS A 58 -23.45 1.10 -1.76
N GLU A 59 -22.39 0.52 -1.21
CA GLU A 59 -21.20 1.28 -0.79
C GLU A 59 -20.02 1.11 -1.73
N ILE A 60 -19.43 2.23 -2.15
CA ILE A 60 -18.10 2.25 -2.78
C ILE A 60 -17.09 2.75 -1.75
N MET A 61 -16.02 1.99 -1.54
CA MET A 61 -14.90 2.37 -0.69
C MET A 61 -13.80 3.03 -1.52
N LEU A 62 -13.33 4.18 -1.07
CA LEU A 62 -12.12 4.85 -1.51
C LEU A 62 -11.14 4.81 -0.35
N LEU A 63 -10.12 3.97 -0.44
CA LEU A 63 -9.14 3.78 0.63
C LEU A 63 -7.75 4.20 0.13
N GLY A 64 -7.08 5.06 0.86
CA GLY A 64 -5.68 5.41 0.62
C GLY A 64 -5.01 5.76 1.93
N HIS A 65 -3.68 5.72 1.99
CA HIS A 65 -2.94 6.03 3.19
C HIS A 65 -2.43 7.48 3.23
N ILE A 66 -2.24 7.99 4.45
CA ILE A 66 -1.84 9.37 4.69
C ILE A 66 -0.40 9.48 5.21
N ASP A 67 0.14 8.37 5.71
CA ASP A 67 1.51 8.31 6.18
C ASP A 67 2.52 8.18 5.04
N THR A 68 3.78 8.37 5.37
CA THR A 68 4.91 8.27 4.46
C THR A 68 6.12 7.69 5.17
N VAL A 69 7.03 7.06 4.43
CA VAL A 69 8.37 6.76 4.94
C VAL A 69 9.15 8.05 5.23
N PRO A 70 10.17 8.02 6.10
CA PRO A 70 11.02 9.19 6.39
C PRO A 70 11.88 9.58 5.19
N GLY A 71 12.40 10.83 5.21
CA GLY A 71 13.29 11.36 4.18
C GLY A 71 12.55 11.93 2.97
N GLY A 72 13.19 11.89 1.80
CA GLY A 72 12.66 12.44 0.55
C GLY A 72 13.27 13.80 0.18
N PRO A 73 12.87 14.34 -0.99
CA PRO A 73 13.36 15.65 -1.43
C PRO A 73 12.75 16.79 -0.61
N GLU A 74 13.39 17.95 -0.65
CA GLU A 74 12.80 19.18 -0.13
C GLU A 74 11.52 19.52 -0.90
N VAL A 75 10.47 19.95 -0.17
CA VAL A 75 9.19 20.26 -0.80
C VAL A 75 9.27 21.56 -1.56
N CYS A 76 9.14 21.49 -2.86
CA CYS A 76 9.08 22.65 -3.73
C CYS A 76 8.21 22.40 -4.97
N VAL A 77 7.75 23.49 -5.56
CA VAL A 77 7.08 23.48 -6.86
C VAL A 77 8.02 24.11 -7.88
N ASP A 78 8.37 23.34 -8.90
CA ASP A 78 9.17 23.80 -10.03
C ASP A 78 8.36 23.61 -11.33
N GLY A 79 7.96 24.72 -11.93
CA GLY A 79 7.05 24.71 -13.08
C GLY A 79 5.73 23.98 -12.77
N ASN A 80 5.51 22.84 -13.42
CA ASN A 80 4.31 22.00 -13.26
C ASN A 80 4.57 20.77 -12.34
N THR A 81 5.71 20.72 -11.67
CA THR A 81 6.13 19.57 -10.86
C THR A 81 6.17 19.93 -9.39
N LEU A 82 5.52 19.10 -8.56
CA LEU A 82 5.63 19.14 -7.11
C LEU A 82 6.62 18.08 -6.64
N TRP A 83 7.70 18.51 -6.02
CA TRP A 83 8.68 17.66 -5.34
C TRP A 83 8.31 17.52 -3.88
N GLY A 84 8.49 16.34 -3.30
CA GLY A 84 8.25 16.11 -1.88
C GLY A 84 7.87 14.68 -1.57
N ARG A 85 8.23 14.19 -0.39
CA ARG A 85 7.83 12.89 0.14
C ARG A 85 6.30 12.82 0.25
N GLY A 86 5.69 11.74 -0.28
CA GLY A 86 4.26 11.55 -0.34
C GLY A 86 3.59 12.18 -1.56
N SER A 87 4.31 12.92 -2.41
CA SER A 87 3.74 13.45 -3.65
C SER A 87 3.26 12.33 -4.56
N VAL A 88 3.94 11.19 -4.54
CA VAL A 88 3.61 9.97 -5.27
C VAL A 88 3.02 8.94 -4.31
N ASP A 89 3.69 8.62 -3.20
CA ASP A 89 3.35 7.52 -2.30
C ASP A 89 2.98 8.02 -0.89
N ALA A 90 1.65 8.12 -0.54
CA ALA A 90 0.53 8.11 -1.49
C ALA A 90 -0.43 9.28 -1.25
N LYS A 91 0.08 10.47 -0.79
CA LYS A 91 -0.79 11.65 -0.63
C LYS A 91 -1.35 12.15 -1.96
N GLY A 92 -0.58 11.99 -3.06
CA GLY A 92 -1.07 12.28 -4.41
C GLY A 92 -2.32 11.46 -4.75
N PRO A 93 -2.25 10.13 -4.73
CA PRO A 93 -3.40 9.24 -4.89
C PRO A 93 -4.54 9.52 -3.91
N LEU A 94 -4.27 9.70 -2.61
CA LEU A 94 -5.28 9.98 -1.59
C LEU A 94 -6.02 11.30 -1.87
N CYS A 95 -5.31 12.38 -2.16
CA CYS A 95 -5.93 13.67 -2.51
C CYS A 95 -6.77 13.56 -3.79
N ALA A 96 -6.30 12.81 -4.79
CA ALA A 96 -7.04 12.57 -6.02
C ALA A 96 -8.35 11.81 -5.75
N LEU A 97 -8.33 10.77 -4.89
CA LEU A 97 -9.53 10.06 -4.43
C LEU A 97 -10.52 11.01 -3.72
N ALA A 98 -10.01 11.86 -2.82
CA ALA A 98 -10.83 12.80 -2.07
C ALA A 98 -11.56 13.79 -2.99
N ILE A 99 -10.83 14.37 -3.95
CA ILE A 99 -11.41 15.34 -4.89
C ILE A 99 -12.41 14.65 -5.82
N ALA A 100 -12.03 13.53 -6.41
CA ALA A 100 -12.88 12.78 -7.33
C ALA A 100 -14.17 12.30 -6.65
N GLY A 101 -14.06 11.65 -5.48
CA GLY A 101 -15.20 11.15 -4.71
C GLY A 101 -16.15 12.25 -4.24
N GLY A 102 -15.59 13.42 -3.89
CA GLY A 102 -16.38 14.59 -3.52
C GLY A 102 -17.13 15.25 -4.68
N ALA A 103 -16.69 15.07 -5.92
CA ALA A 103 -17.28 15.68 -7.11
C ALA A 103 -18.36 14.82 -7.82
N ILE A 104 -18.71 13.65 -7.27
CA ILE A 104 -19.65 12.73 -7.90
C ILE A 104 -21.09 13.02 -7.51
N ASN A 105 -22.00 12.89 -8.46
CA ASN A 105 -23.43 12.83 -8.19
C ASN A 105 -23.81 11.41 -7.74
N ILE A 106 -24.12 11.26 -6.46
CA ILE A 106 -24.42 9.97 -5.85
C ILE A 106 -25.91 9.66 -5.99
N PRO A 107 -26.32 8.54 -6.63
CA PRO A 107 -27.70 8.10 -6.63
C PRO A 107 -28.19 7.77 -5.21
N SER A 108 -29.48 7.89 -4.95
CA SER A 108 -30.07 7.76 -3.59
C SER A 108 -29.87 6.39 -2.93
N ASP A 109 -29.66 5.35 -3.73
CA ASP A 109 -29.40 3.97 -3.25
C ASP A 109 -27.92 3.68 -3.03
N TRP A 110 -27.02 4.66 -3.22
CA TRP A 110 -25.57 4.55 -3.10
C TRP A 110 -25.04 5.44 -1.97
N LYS A 111 -23.86 5.05 -1.49
CA LYS A 111 -22.97 5.86 -0.65
C LYS A 111 -21.52 5.66 -1.08
N ILE A 112 -20.71 6.68 -0.83
CA ILE A 112 -19.26 6.63 -1.03
C ILE A 112 -18.61 6.92 0.31
N THR A 113 -17.70 6.07 0.72
CA THR A 113 -16.89 6.25 1.94
C THR A 113 -15.44 6.42 1.51
N LEU A 114 -14.83 7.53 1.92
CA LEU A 114 -13.41 7.82 1.78
C LEU A 114 -12.74 7.56 3.12
N ILE A 115 -11.63 6.83 3.09
CA ILE A 115 -10.79 6.59 4.27
C ILE A 115 -9.36 6.95 3.95
N ALA A 116 -8.77 7.86 4.73
CA ALA A 116 -7.35 8.09 4.81
C ALA A 116 -6.80 7.24 5.95
N ALA A 117 -6.21 6.11 5.62
CA ALA A 117 -5.67 5.17 6.58
C ALA A 117 -4.32 5.65 7.13
N VAL A 118 -4.04 5.33 8.40
CA VAL A 118 -2.76 5.59 9.06
C VAL A 118 -1.92 4.31 9.10
N GLY A 119 -0.59 4.48 9.04
CA GLY A 119 0.37 3.40 9.31
C GLY A 119 0.49 2.33 8.23
N GLU A 120 0.18 2.63 6.98
CA GLU A 120 0.32 1.70 5.85
C GLU A 120 1.77 1.26 5.67
N GLU A 121 2.70 2.20 5.72
CA GLU A 121 4.15 2.00 5.59
C GLU A 121 4.79 1.25 6.79
N GLY A 122 3.96 0.85 7.75
CA GLY A 122 4.34 0.08 8.93
C GLY A 122 3.61 -1.25 9.03
N ASP A 123 2.72 -1.34 10.04
CA ASP A 123 1.98 -2.57 10.38
C ASP A 123 0.49 -2.48 10.00
N TYR A 124 0.11 -1.52 9.16
CA TYR A 124 -1.25 -1.35 8.62
C TYR A 124 -2.36 -1.15 9.66
N PRO A 125 -2.14 -0.49 10.81
CA PRO A 125 -3.16 -0.41 11.86
C PRO A 125 -4.46 0.22 11.38
N GLY A 126 -4.37 1.19 10.47
CA GLY A 126 -5.53 1.85 9.87
C GLY A 126 -6.40 0.89 9.09
N ALA A 127 -5.83 0.19 8.12
CA ALA A 127 -6.58 -0.75 7.29
C ALA A 127 -7.07 -1.97 8.09
N VAL A 128 -6.22 -2.54 8.95
CA VAL A 128 -6.61 -3.67 9.83
C VAL A 128 -7.85 -3.33 10.66
N HIS A 129 -7.95 -2.08 11.14
CA HIS A 129 -9.06 -1.62 11.96
C HIS A 129 -10.38 -1.50 11.18
N ILE A 130 -10.32 -1.06 9.92
CA ILE A 130 -11.53 -0.80 9.11
C ILE A 130 -12.04 -2.04 8.35
N ILE A 131 -11.16 -2.97 7.97
CA ILE A 131 -11.56 -4.14 7.19
C ILE A 131 -12.77 -4.88 7.79
N PRO A 132 -12.82 -5.22 9.08
CA PRO A 132 -13.97 -5.93 9.66
C PRO A 132 -15.22 -5.05 9.85
N LYS A 133 -15.11 -3.72 9.72
CA LYS A 133 -16.21 -2.78 9.98
C LYS A 133 -17.03 -2.44 8.73
N TYR A 134 -16.50 -2.71 7.54
CA TYR A 134 -17.12 -2.34 6.26
C TYR A 134 -17.32 -3.55 5.35
N SER A 135 -18.29 -3.44 4.45
CA SER A 135 -18.58 -4.46 3.45
C SER A 135 -19.01 -3.80 2.13
N PRO A 136 -18.07 -3.10 1.46
CA PRO A 136 -18.36 -2.39 0.23
C PRO A 136 -18.67 -3.34 -0.93
N ILE A 137 -19.41 -2.86 -1.93
CA ILE A 137 -19.65 -3.60 -3.17
C ILE A 137 -18.65 -3.25 -4.28
N GLY A 138 -17.73 -2.35 -4.01
CA GLY A 138 -16.61 -2.00 -4.89
C GLY A 138 -15.60 -1.14 -4.14
N CYS A 139 -14.32 -1.28 -4.49
CA CYS A 139 -13.24 -0.58 -3.82
C CYS A 139 -12.21 -0.04 -4.80
N ILE A 140 -11.73 1.20 -4.55
CA ILE A 140 -10.53 1.76 -5.18
C ILE A 140 -9.51 2.01 -4.08
N ILE A 141 -8.31 1.45 -4.25
CA ILE A 141 -7.16 1.74 -3.40
C ILE A 141 -6.35 2.86 -4.04
N GLY A 142 -6.06 3.90 -3.27
CA GLY A 142 -5.29 5.06 -3.69
C GLY A 142 -3.80 4.79 -3.66
N GLU A 143 -3.27 4.21 -4.72
CA GLU A 143 -1.87 3.84 -4.87
C GLU A 143 -1.29 4.36 -6.19
N PRO A 144 -0.01 4.76 -6.25
CA PRO A 144 0.59 5.25 -7.48
C PRO A 144 0.62 4.16 -8.55
N SER A 145 -0.07 4.38 -9.65
CA SER A 145 -0.14 3.45 -10.78
C SER A 145 0.21 4.12 -12.11
N GLY A 146 0.45 5.43 -12.08
CA GLY A 146 0.51 6.28 -13.25
C GLY A 146 -0.90 6.64 -13.75
N THR A 147 -0.97 7.68 -14.57
CA THR A 147 -2.26 8.23 -15.05
C THR A 147 -3.06 7.23 -15.89
N ASP A 148 -2.40 6.29 -16.56
CA ASP A 148 -2.99 5.27 -17.44
C ASP A 148 -2.93 3.85 -16.86
N GLY A 149 -2.30 3.67 -15.71
CA GLY A 149 -2.09 2.37 -15.06
C GLY A 149 -3.21 1.99 -14.12
N ILE A 150 -3.58 0.71 -14.10
CA ILE A 150 -4.54 0.14 -13.17
C ILE A 150 -3.90 -1.09 -12.54
N THR A 151 -3.71 -1.08 -11.24
CA THR A 151 -3.09 -2.20 -10.53
C THR A 151 -4.17 -3.14 -10.00
N ILE A 152 -4.01 -4.44 -10.29
CA ILE A 152 -4.96 -5.49 -9.94
C ILE A 152 -4.39 -6.53 -8.99
N GLY A 153 -3.16 -6.36 -8.52
CA GLY A 153 -2.56 -7.32 -7.60
C GLY A 153 -1.24 -6.85 -7.01
N TYR A 154 -0.95 -7.39 -5.83
CA TYR A 154 0.27 -7.16 -5.06
C TYR A 154 0.77 -8.46 -4.46
N ARG A 155 2.11 -8.60 -4.33
CA ARG A 155 2.68 -9.70 -3.57
C ARG A 155 2.34 -9.56 -2.09
N GLY A 156 2.38 -10.68 -1.39
CA GLY A 156 2.37 -10.69 0.06
C GLY A 156 3.77 -10.53 0.65
N PHE A 157 3.86 -10.66 1.97
CA PHE A 157 5.13 -10.69 2.66
C PHE A 157 5.12 -11.60 3.89
N LEU A 158 6.33 -11.96 4.33
CA LEU A 158 6.64 -12.49 5.64
C LEU A 158 7.81 -11.70 6.20
N ARG A 159 7.63 -11.05 7.35
CA ARG A 159 8.67 -10.36 8.10
C ARG A 159 9.05 -11.19 9.32
N ALA A 160 10.33 -11.40 9.52
CA ALA A 160 10.81 -12.16 10.66
C ALA A 160 12.08 -11.55 11.25
N LYS A 161 12.25 -11.78 12.55
CA LYS A 161 13.45 -11.46 13.31
C LYS A 161 14.19 -12.75 13.66
N LEU A 162 15.44 -12.82 13.26
CA LEU A 162 16.36 -13.90 13.60
C LEU A 162 17.26 -13.41 14.72
N TYR A 163 17.38 -14.16 15.81
CA TYR A 163 18.24 -13.74 16.90
C TYR A 163 18.92 -14.90 17.61
N ALA A 164 20.14 -14.64 18.10
CA ALA A 164 20.91 -15.58 18.90
C ALA A 164 21.71 -14.81 19.94
N LYS A 165 21.98 -15.46 21.09
CA LYS A 165 22.85 -14.95 22.14
C LYS A 165 23.59 -16.08 22.85
N ASP A 166 24.76 -15.76 23.40
CA ASP A 166 25.50 -16.63 24.30
C ASP A 166 26.30 -15.83 25.36
N SER A 167 26.82 -16.56 26.36
CA SER A 167 27.59 -15.96 27.46
C SER A 167 29.03 -15.56 27.10
N GLY A 168 29.40 -15.73 25.84
CA GLY A 168 30.74 -15.50 25.33
C GLY A 168 31.67 -16.74 25.45
N SER A 169 32.55 -16.85 24.51
CA SER A 169 33.66 -17.83 24.51
C SER A 169 34.82 -17.31 23.70
N HIS A 170 36.00 -17.93 23.84
CA HIS A 170 37.13 -17.58 22.98
C HIS A 170 36.77 -17.87 21.51
N ARG A 171 37.05 -16.91 20.61
CA ARG A 171 36.67 -16.97 19.18
C ARG A 171 37.17 -18.22 18.44
N SER A 172 38.26 -18.86 18.92
CA SER A 172 38.76 -20.13 18.36
C SER A 172 37.90 -21.36 18.70
N ARG A 173 36.94 -21.23 19.62
CA ARG A 173 36.13 -22.36 20.12
C ARG A 173 34.70 -22.38 19.49
N SER A 174 34.14 -21.24 19.17
CA SER A 174 32.82 -21.19 18.55
C SER A 174 32.67 -19.95 17.65
N ALA A 175 31.94 -20.10 16.59
CA ALA A 175 31.67 -19.04 15.62
C ALA A 175 30.82 -17.88 16.19
N GLY A 176 30.15 -18.07 17.30
CA GLY A 176 29.34 -17.06 17.99
C GLY A 176 28.00 -16.68 17.28
N PRO A 177 27.15 -15.89 17.98
CA PRO A 177 25.82 -15.55 17.51
C PRO A 177 25.78 -14.81 16.17
N ILE A 178 26.72 -13.90 15.91
CA ILE A 178 26.75 -13.14 14.65
C ILE A 178 26.89 -14.09 13.47
N THR A 179 27.85 -15.01 13.53
CA THR A 179 28.09 -15.97 12.44
C THR A 179 26.92 -16.93 12.27
N ALA A 180 26.37 -17.44 13.38
CA ALA A 180 25.19 -18.32 13.33
C ALA A 180 23.98 -17.66 12.68
N THR A 181 23.66 -16.44 13.11
CA THR A 181 22.50 -15.68 12.60
C THR A 181 22.69 -15.29 11.14
N LEU A 182 23.93 -14.91 10.74
CA LEU A 182 24.23 -14.60 9.36
C LEU A 182 24.10 -15.83 8.45
N HIS A 183 24.58 -17.01 8.89
CA HIS A 183 24.43 -18.25 8.14
C HIS A 183 22.95 -18.63 8.00
N ALA A 184 22.15 -18.53 9.08
CA ALA A 184 20.73 -18.80 9.02
C ALA A 184 20.03 -17.87 8.00
N ALA A 185 20.28 -16.55 8.07
CA ALA A 185 19.73 -15.59 7.13
C ALA A 185 20.14 -15.89 5.68
N SER A 186 21.44 -16.19 5.45
CA SER A 186 21.97 -16.54 4.12
C SER A 186 21.31 -17.79 3.55
N ASP A 187 21.12 -18.83 4.37
CA ASP A 187 20.47 -20.06 3.94
C ASP A 187 18.99 -19.87 3.62
N ILE A 188 18.28 -19.05 4.42
CA ILE A 188 16.91 -18.65 4.13
C ILE A 188 16.84 -17.90 2.79
N MET A 189 17.69 -16.89 2.57
CA MET A 189 17.72 -16.15 1.31
C MET A 189 18.01 -17.05 0.11
N ARG A 190 18.93 -18.02 0.26
CA ARG A 190 19.26 -18.99 -0.78
C ARG A 190 18.08 -19.92 -1.07
N GLN A 191 17.38 -20.41 -0.05
CA GLN A 191 16.20 -21.26 -0.22
C GLN A 191 15.07 -20.52 -0.92
N VAL A 192 14.79 -19.25 -0.52
CA VAL A 192 13.81 -18.39 -1.19
C VAL A 192 14.21 -18.13 -2.64
N GLY A 193 15.49 -17.82 -2.89
CA GLY A 193 16.01 -17.61 -4.24
C GLY A 193 15.92 -18.86 -5.13
N ALA A 194 16.05 -20.07 -4.55
CA ALA A 194 15.88 -21.32 -5.29
C ALA A 194 14.42 -21.60 -5.74
N MET A 195 13.45 -20.94 -5.10
CA MET A 195 12.04 -20.99 -5.50
C MET A 195 11.69 -19.96 -6.59
N ASP A 196 12.60 -19.02 -6.87
CA ASP A 196 12.38 -17.99 -7.90
C ASP A 196 12.47 -18.56 -9.32
N ASN A 197 11.56 -18.13 -10.18
CA ASN A 197 11.60 -18.43 -11.60
C ASN A 197 11.58 -17.12 -12.39
N PRO A 198 12.71 -16.66 -12.95
CA PRO A 198 12.82 -15.42 -13.70
C PRO A 198 11.91 -15.30 -14.92
N ASP A 199 11.44 -16.42 -15.46
CA ASP A 199 10.52 -16.43 -16.62
C ASP A 199 9.08 -16.11 -16.25
N LYS A 200 8.77 -16.07 -14.94
CA LYS A 200 7.42 -15.71 -14.45
C LYS A 200 7.28 -14.21 -14.18
N PRO A 201 6.04 -13.69 -14.24
CA PRO A 201 5.74 -12.33 -13.79
C PRO A 201 6.14 -12.11 -12.32
N VAL A 202 6.54 -10.87 -11.97
CA VAL A 202 7.02 -10.53 -10.61
C VAL A 202 6.05 -10.92 -9.51
N ILE A 203 4.75 -10.87 -9.76
CA ILE A 203 3.69 -11.23 -8.79
C ILE A 203 3.69 -12.73 -8.43
N GLU A 204 4.28 -13.58 -9.30
CA GLU A 204 4.38 -15.03 -9.11
C GLU A 204 5.77 -15.46 -8.61
N ARG A 205 6.63 -14.52 -8.25
CA ARG A 205 8.02 -14.76 -7.87
C ARG A 205 8.26 -14.39 -6.41
N PRO A 206 8.83 -15.29 -5.59
CA PRO A 206 9.31 -14.92 -4.26
C PRO A 206 10.62 -14.12 -4.36
N SER A 207 10.88 -13.31 -3.35
CA SER A 207 12.19 -12.69 -3.16
C SER A 207 12.42 -12.44 -1.68
N GLY A 208 13.67 -12.42 -1.23
CA GLY A 208 14.02 -12.16 0.16
C GLY A 208 15.06 -11.05 0.27
N ALA A 209 15.00 -10.31 1.36
CA ALA A 209 15.97 -9.27 1.70
C ALA A 209 16.31 -9.32 3.19
N ILE A 210 17.57 -9.02 3.52
CA ILE A 210 17.99 -8.69 4.87
C ILE A 210 17.80 -7.18 5.03
N ILE A 211 16.97 -6.78 6.02
CA ILE A 211 16.57 -5.39 6.21
C ILE A 211 17.48 -4.68 7.21
N SER A 212 17.85 -5.37 8.28
CA SER A 212 18.77 -4.86 9.29
C SER A 212 19.65 -5.96 9.86
N MET A 213 20.81 -5.58 10.39
CA MET A 213 21.72 -6.49 11.09
C MET A 213 22.40 -5.73 12.22
N LEU A 214 22.27 -6.25 13.44
CA LEU A 214 22.94 -5.77 14.63
C LEU A 214 23.66 -6.94 15.32
N GLY A 215 24.86 -6.70 15.85
CA GLY A 215 25.62 -7.71 16.53
C GLY A 215 26.62 -7.17 17.54
N LYS A 216 26.88 -7.95 18.60
CA LYS A 216 27.84 -7.63 19.64
C LYS A 216 28.68 -8.88 19.98
N GLU A 217 30.01 -8.72 20.02
CA GLU A 217 30.98 -9.82 20.29
C GLU A 217 31.70 -9.67 21.64
N GLU A 218 31.40 -8.65 22.43
CA GLU A 218 32.03 -8.40 23.72
C GLU A 218 31.06 -8.66 24.86
N GLY A 219 31.56 -9.34 25.92
CA GLY A 219 30.76 -9.74 27.05
C GLY A 219 29.72 -10.79 26.67
N GLU A 220 28.45 -10.56 26.96
CA GLU A 220 27.35 -11.34 26.40
C GLU A 220 27.26 -11.05 24.90
N ARG A 221 27.53 -12.07 24.08
CA ARG A 221 27.47 -11.93 22.63
C ARG A 221 26.04 -12.07 22.13
N SER A 222 25.67 -11.29 21.16
CA SER A 222 24.31 -11.34 20.57
C SER A 222 24.33 -10.91 19.11
N ALA A 223 23.32 -11.39 18.36
CA ALA A 223 23.03 -10.92 17.03
C ALA A 223 21.53 -10.91 16.77
N VAL A 224 21.09 -9.93 15.99
CA VAL A 224 19.72 -9.80 15.49
C VAL A 224 19.79 -9.45 14.02
N ILE A 225 19.01 -10.15 13.19
CA ILE A 225 18.83 -9.86 11.77
C ILE A 225 17.33 -9.81 11.49
N ASP A 226 16.86 -8.71 10.89
CA ASP A 226 15.51 -8.61 10.38
C ASP A 226 15.49 -8.97 8.89
N ILE A 227 14.54 -9.80 8.49
CA ILE A 227 14.34 -10.24 7.11
C ILE A 227 12.93 -9.95 6.63
N ASP A 228 12.82 -9.63 5.34
CA ASP A 228 11.55 -9.50 4.61
C ASP A 228 11.55 -10.47 3.42
N ILE A 229 10.53 -11.31 3.33
CA ILE A 229 10.33 -12.25 2.22
C ILE A 229 9.05 -11.83 1.50
N ARG A 230 9.15 -11.50 0.23
CA ARG A 230 7.99 -11.24 -0.62
C ARG A 230 7.37 -12.55 -1.10
N LEU A 231 6.09 -12.71 -0.83
CA LEU A 231 5.34 -13.93 -1.11
C LEU A 231 4.60 -13.82 -2.45
N PRO A 232 4.73 -14.78 -3.37
CA PRO A 232 4.00 -14.77 -4.63
C PRO A 232 2.51 -15.11 -4.43
N VAL A 233 1.71 -14.85 -5.45
CA VAL A 233 0.31 -15.30 -5.49
C VAL A 233 0.26 -16.82 -5.41
N GLY A 234 -0.67 -17.33 -4.57
CA GLY A 234 -0.83 -18.75 -4.31
C GLY A 234 0.21 -19.36 -3.36
N ALA A 235 1.08 -18.53 -2.74
CA ALA A 235 2.03 -19.00 -1.74
C ALA A 235 1.32 -19.58 -0.51
N ASP A 236 1.76 -20.73 -0.06
CA ASP A 236 1.43 -21.23 1.27
C ASP A 236 2.31 -20.54 2.30
N ILE A 237 1.76 -19.60 3.05
CA ILE A 237 2.47 -18.85 4.09
C ILE A 237 3.08 -19.79 5.13
N ASN A 238 2.39 -20.86 5.50
CA ASN A 238 2.89 -21.82 6.49
C ASN A 238 4.16 -22.52 6.01
N HIS A 239 4.29 -22.80 4.71
CA HIS A 239 5.50 -23.36 4.13
C HIS A 239 6.69 -22.39 4.32
N TYR A 240 6.52 -21.09 4.09
CA TYR A 240 7.56 -20.08 4.30
C TYR A 240 7.91 -19.91 5.77
N VAL A 241 6.90 -19.89 6.66
CA VAL A 241 7.12 -19.86 8.12
C VAL A 241 7.93 -21.07 8.58
N GLN A 242 7.58 -22.26 8.12
CA GLN A 242 8.33 -23.50 8.42
C GLN A 242 9.77 -23.43 7.88
N THR A 243 9.96 -22.95 6.66
CA THR A 243 11.28 -22.79 6.05
C THR A 243 12.18 -21.89 6.92
N VAL A 244 11.69 -20.71 7.31
CA VAL A 244 12.41 -19.78 8.19
C VAL A 244 12.73 -20.44 9.53
N THR A 245 11.74 -21.09 10.16
CA THR A 245 11.91 -21.70 11.48
C THR A 245 12.88 -22.87 11.48
N VAL A 246 12.76 -23.78 10.51
CA VAL A 246 13.63 -24.99 10.42
C VAL A 246 15.07 -24.60 10.14
N ILE A 247 15.30 -23.69 9.18
CA ILE A 247 16.65 -23.23 8.85
C ILE A 247 17.28 -22.53 10.07
N SER A 248 16.54 -21.65 10.74
CA SER A 248 17.04 -20.95 11.93
C SER A 248 17.44 -21.93 13.03
N ASN A 249 16.59 -22.91 13.33
CA ASN A 249 16.86 -23.95 14.34
C ASN A 249 18.12 -24.78 14.01
N ASN A 250 18.37 -25.07 12.74
CA ASN A 250 19.58 -25.80 12.31
C ASN A 250 20.86 -25.02 12.61
N HIS A 251 20.79 -23.72 12.75
CA HIS A 251 21.89 -22.83 13.14
C HIS A 251 21.89 -22.46 14.63
N ASN A 252 21.00 -23.02 15.46
CA ASN A 252 20.76 -22.61 16.85
C ASN A 252 20.38 -21.11 16.97
N VAL A 253 19.60 -20.63 16.02
CA VAL A 253 19.06 -19.26 15.95
C VAL A 253 17.56 -19.32 16.20
N CYS A 254 17.05 -18.42 17.03
CA CYS A 254 15.62 -18.26 17.22
C CYS A 254 15.05 -17.43 16.06
N ALA A 255 13.90 -17.84 15.54
CA ALA A 255 13.13 -17.07 14.56
C ALA A 255 11.79 -16.62 15.19
N GLU A 256 11.53 -15.33 15.17
CA GLU A 256 10.26 -14.72 15.53
C GLU A 256 9.57 -14.20 14.27
N ILE A 257 8.41 -14.73 13.93
CA ILE A 257 7.61 -14.21 12.82
C ILE A 257 6.87 -12.95 13.33
N LEU A 258 7.23 -11.79 12.79
CA LEU A 258 6.67 -10.50 13.20
C LEU A 258 5.31 -10.25 12.55
N SER A 259 5.21 -10.46 11.25
CA SER A 259 3.97 -10.27 10.50
C SER A 259 3.97 -11.04 9.19
N THR A 260 2.78 -11.35 8.70
CA THR A 260 2.58 -11.96 7.38
C THR A 260 1.37 -11.34 6.71
N MET A 261 1.43 -11.25 5.38
CA MET A 261 0.34 -10.79 4.55
C MET A 261 0.25 -11.67 3.30
N PRO A 262 -0.91 -12.21 2.94
CA PRO A 262 -1.06 -12.99 1.72
C PRO A 262 -0.94 -12.09 0.48
N ALA A 263 -0.40 -12.63 -0.61
CA ALA A 263 -0.51 -12.00 -1.92
C ALA A 263 -1.95 -12.04 -2.41
N PHE A 264 -2.34 -11.02 -3.17
CA PHE A 264 -3.66 -10.99 -3.78
C PHE A 264 -3.59 -10.51 -5.23
N LEU A 265 -4.27 -11.22 -6.11
CA LEU A 265 -4.44 -10.87 -7.53
C LEU A 265 -5.90 -11.05 -7.89
N THR A 266 -6.56 -9.95 -8.26
CA THR A 266 -7.96 -10.00 -8.74
C THR A 266 -8.03 -10.17 -10.25
N ASN A 267 -9.23 -10.48 -10.74
CA ASN A 267 -9.46 -10.59 -12.17
C ASN A 267 -9.33 -9.21 -12.85
N LYS A 268 -8.53 -9.12 -13.91
CA LYS A 268 -8.37 -7.88 -14.71
C LYS A 268 -9.67 -7.36 -15.34
N ASN A 269 -10.70 -8.20 -15.40
CA ASN A 269 -12.01 -7.84 -15.93
C ASN A 269 -13.06 -7.60 -14.82
N ASN A 270 -12.65 -7.59 -13.53
CA ASN A 270 -13.58 -7.20 -12.47
C ASN A 270 -14.17 -5.82 -12.76
N LEU A 271 -15.34 -5.54 -12.21
CA LEU A 271 -16.12 -4.37 -12.59
C LEU A 271 -15.39 -3.04 -12.32
N MET A 272 -14.62 -2.95 -11.22
CA MET A 272 -13.87 -1.76 -10.87
C MET A 272 -12.71 -1.51 -11.86
N ALA A 273 -11.89 -2.51 -12.13
CA ALA A 273 -10.81 -2.41 -13.11
C ALA A 273 -11.34 -2.11 -14.52
N ARG A 274 -12.51 -2.67 -14.87
CA ARG A 274 -13.17 -2.38 -16.16
C ARG A 274 -13.64 -0.92 -16.25
N SER A 275 -14.26 -0.37 -15.20
CA SER A 275 -14.73 1.01 -15.19
C SER A 275 -13.57 1.99 -15.30
N LEU A 276 -12.48 1.76 -14.56
CA LEU A 276 -11.27 2.57 -14.65
C LEU A 276 -10.62 2.50 -16.04
N ARG A 277 -10.56 1.33 -16.69
CA ARG A 277 -10.06 1.22 -18.08
C ARG A 277 -10.89 2.04 -19.07
N ILE A 278 -12.20 2.09 -18.88
CA ILE A 278 -13.09 2.92 -19.71
C ILE A 278 -12.80 4.39 -19.45
N ALA A 279 -12.62 4.77 -18.18
CA ALA A 279 -12.32 6.14 -17.78
C ALA A 279 -10.98 6.62 -18.34
N VAL A 280 -9.92 5.81 -18.27
CA VAL A 280 -8.61 6.11 -18.88
C VAL A 280 -8.75 6.40 -20.38
N ARG A 281 -9.54 5.58 -21.10
CA ARG A 281 -9.77 5.81 -22.54
C ARG A 281 -10.55 7.10 -22.82
N LYS A 282 -11.46 7.52 -21.95
CA LYS A 282 -12.19 8.80 -22.09
C LYS A 282 -11.25 10.00 -22.02
N GLU A 283 -10.15 9.89 -21.29
CA GLU A 283 -9.10 10.91 -21.23
C GLU A 283 -8.09 10.81 -22.40
N GLY A 284 -8.37 9.99 -23.41
CA GLY A 284 -7.51 9.81 -24.58
C GLY A 284 -6.27 8.95 -24.34
N LEU A 285 -6.19 8.27 -23.20
CA LEU A 285 -5.04 7.45 -22.80
C LEU A 285 -5.25 5.96 -23.11
N SER A 286 -4.17 5.19 -23.15
CA SER A 286 -4.19 3.73 -23.34
C SER A 286 -4.03 3.01 -22.01
N PRO A 287 -5.07 2.34 -21.47
CA PRO A 287 -5.00 1.72 -20.16
C PRO A 287 -4.01 0.56 -20.11
N ARG A 288 -3.15 0.55 -19.09
CA ARG A 288 -2.20 -0.52 -18.78
C ARG A 288 -2.63 -1.22 -17.51
N ILE A 289 -2.46 -2.55 -17.45
CA ILE A 289 -2.76 -3.37 -16.28
C ILE A 289 -1.46 -3.79 -15.62
N TYR A 290 -1.38 -3.58 -14.32
CA TYR A 290 -0.22 -3.93 -13.50
C TYR A 290 -0.55 -4.94 -12.40
N ALA A 291 0.47 -5.73 -12.06
CA ALA A 291 0.56 -6.47 -10.81
C ALA A 291 1.92 -6.14 -10.20
N LYS A 292 1.92 -5.63 -8.98
CA LYS A 292 3.10 -5.05 -8.34
C LYS A 292 3.86 -6.05 -7.47
N GLY A 293 5.15 -5.80 -7.32
CA GLY A 293 6.04 -6.60 -6.47
C GLY A 293 6.02 -6.21 -4.99
N GLY A 294 5.43 -5.08 -4.63
CA GLY A 294 5.20 -4.64 -3.25
C GLY A 294 3.95 -5.24 -2.63
N SER A 295 3.58 -4.74 -1.45
CA SER A 295 2.33 -5.01 -0.75
C SER A 295 1.69 -3.66 -0.39
N ALA A 296 0.37 -3.62 -0.23
CA ALA A 296 -0.38 -2.42 0.09
C ALA A 296 -1.67 -2.77 0.87
N ASP A 297 -2.43 -1.77 1.30
CA ASP A 297 -3.78 -1.93 1.85
C ASP A 297 -4.69 -2.78 0.93
N PHE A 298 -4.36 -2.86 -0.35
CA PHE A 298 -5.01 -3.72 -1.35
C PHE A 298 -5.07 -5.19 -0.93
N ASN A 299 -4.00 -5.70 -0.31
CA ASN A 299 -3.93 -7.08 0.16
C ASN A 299 -4.95 -7.35 1.29
N LEU A 300 -5.09 -6.42 2.22
CA LEU A 300 -6.06 -6.49 3.32
C LEU A 300 -7.49 -6.31 2.81
N ALA A 301 -7.70 -5.37 1.90
CA ALA A 301 -8.99 -5.09 1.29
C ALA A 301 -9.55 -6.26 0.46
N ALA A 302 -8.73 -7.23 0.10
CA ALA A 302 -9.16 -8.50 -0.51
C ALA A 302 -10.21 -9.23 0.33
N ALA A 303 -10.20 -9.05 1.66
CA ALA A 303 -11.18 -9.65 2.57
C ALA A 303 -12.61 -9.14 2.34
N TRP A 304 -12.81 -8.00 1.71
CA TRP A 304 -14.14 -7.51 1.32
C TRP A 304 -14.78 -8.29 0.18
N ASN A 305 -14.00 -9.11 -0.53
CA ASN A 305 -14.48 -9.95 -1.64
C ASN A 305 -15.38 -9.20 -2.65
N CYS A 306 -15.01 -7.98 -2.97
CA CYS A 306 -15.70 -7.12 -3.93
C CYS A 306 -14.79 -6.77 -5.13
N PRO A 307 -15.34 -6.28 -6.25
CA PRO A 307 -14.55 -5.70 -7.32
C PRO A 307 -13.60 -4.61 -6.81
N ILE A 308 -12.30 -4.83 -6.97
CA ILE A 308 -11.24 -3.94 -6.44
C ILE A 308 -10.19 -3.66 -7.50
N ALA A 309 -9.65 -2.45 -7.48
CA ALA A 309 -8.47 -2.05 -8.23
C ALA A 309 -7.71 -0.98 -7.46
N ALA A 310 -6.39 -0.90 -7.63
CA ALA A 310 -5.62 0.24 -7.17
C ALA A 310 -5.36 1.19 -8.34
N TYR A 311 -5.50 2.48 -8.06
CA TYR A 311 -5.29 3.54 -9.04
C TYR A 311 -4.94 4.86 -8.34
N GLY A 312 -4.00 5.58 -8.94
CA GLY A 312 -3.64 6.93 -8.53
C GLY A 312 -2.54 7.51 -9.41
N PRO A 313 -2.38 8.85 -9.41
CA PRO A 313 -1.30 9.53 -10.09
C PRO A 313 0.07 9.17 -9.51
N GLY A 314 1.11 9.43 -10.28
CA GLY A 314 2.50 9.22 -9.88
C GLY A 314 3.14 7.97 -10.46
N ASP A 315 4.44 8.06 -10.73
CA ASP A 315 5.26 6.94 -11.17
C ASP A 315 5.79 6.18 -9.96
N SER A 316 5.32 4.96 -9.74
CA SER A 316 5.73 4.12 -8.61
C SER A 316 7.22 3.75 -8.58
N LYS A 317 8.00 4.07 -9.60
CA LYS A 317 9.46 3.97 -9.56
C LYS A 317 10.10 5.04 -8.69
N LEU A 318 9.36 6.10 -8.38
CA LEU A 318 9.79 7.18 -7.50
C LEU A 318 9.44 6.95 -6.03
N ASP A 319 8.64 5.90 -5.74
CA ASP A 319 8.27 5.54 -4.38
C ASP A 319 9.53 5.37 -3.52
N HIS A 320 9.55 5.99 -2.33
CA HIS A 320 10.64 5.95 -1.36
C HIS A 320 12.00 6.49 -1.83
N THR A 321 12.08 7.12 -3.00
CA THR A 321 13.33 7.69 -3.51
C THR A 321 13.58 9.12 -3.00
N LYS A 322 14.80 9.61 -3.19
CA LYS A 322 15.17 11.03 -2.96
C LYS A 322 14.66 11.96 -4.05
N ASP A 323 14.17 11.39 -5.16
CA ASP A 323 13.74 12.13 -6.35
C ASP A 323 12.22 12.09 -6.52
N GLU A 324 11.47 11.82 -5.45
CA GLU A 324 10.02 11.71 -5.48
C GLU A 324 9.37 13.03 -5.86
N HIS A 325 8.61 13.01 -6.94
CA HIS A 325 7.90 14.17 -7.48
C HIS A 325 6.68 13.74 -8.31
N ILE A 326 5.75 14.66 -8.50
CA ILE A 326 4.54 14.45 -9.31
C ILE A 326 4.29 15.63 -10.26
N ASP A 327 3.90 15.32 -11.49
CA ASP A 327 3.42 16.31 -12.46
C ASP A 327 1.96 16.68 -12.20
N PHE A 328 1.65 17.96 -12.10
CA PHE A 328 0.29 18.44 -11.83
C PHE A 328 -0.69 18.13 -12.95
N GLY A 329 -0.25 18.08 -14.21
CA GLY A 329 -1.11 17.68 -15.33
C GLY A 329 -1.55 16.23 -15.20
N SER A 330 -0.63 15.34 -14.89
CA SER A 330 -0.90 13.93 -14.61
C SER A 330 -1.81 13.73 -13.39
N TYR A 331 -1.58 14.53 -12.34
CA TYR A 331 -2.42 14.53 -11.14
C TYR A 331 -3.87 14.93 -11.46
N LEU A 332 -4.08 16.04 -12.16
CA LEU A 332 -5.42 16.52 -12.52
C LEU A 332 -6.13 15.57 -13.48
N THR A 333 -5.43 14.99 -14.45
CA THR A 333 -5.99 13.97 -15.34
C THR A 333 -6.44 12.74 -14.55
N SER A 334 -5.66 12.32 -13.53
CA SER A 334 -6.02 11.17 -12.70
C SER A 334 -7.28 11.42 -11.86
N ILE A 335 -7.53 12.66 -11.41
CA ILE A 335 -8.80 13.04 -10.76
C ILE A 335 -9.98 12.83 -11.72
N SER A 336 -9.84 13.25 -12.99
CA SER A 336 -10.86 13.02 -14.00
C SER A 336 -11.12 11.54 -14.26
N VAL A 337 -10.04 10.74 -14.36
CA VAL A 337 -10.14 9.27 -14.49
C VAL A 337 -10.86 8.65 -13.31
N LEU A 338 -10.52 9.03 -12.07
CA LEU A 338 -11.17 8.53 -10.86
C LEU A 338 -12.65 8.87 -10.85
N LYS A 339 -13.01 10.12 -11.10
CA LYS A 339 -14.41 10.54 -11.17
C LYS A 339 -15.18 9.72 -12.21
N ASN A 340 -14.70 9.68 -13.45
CA ASN A 340 -15.31 8.91 -14.53
C ASN A 340 -15.36 7.40 -14.21
N GLY A 341 -14.35 6.88 -13.50
CA GLY A 341 -14.26 5.48 -13.08
C GLY A 341 -15.31 5.11 -12.07
N ILE A 342 -15.52 5.93 -11.02
CA ILE A 342 -16.53 5.70 -10.00
C ILE A 342 -17.94 5.82 -10.59
N GLU A 343 -18.22 6.88 -11.37
CA GLU A 343 -19.50 7.02 -12.09
C GLU A 343 -19.75 5.83 -13.04
N GLY A 344 -18.71 5.41 -13.78
CA GLY A 344 -18.76 4.24 -14.65
C GLY A 344 -19.03 2.93 -13.92
N PHE A 345 -18.47 2.74 -12.71
CA PHE A 345 -18.76 1.58 -11.88
C PHE A 345 -20.25 1.54 -11.48
N ILE A 346 -20.80 2.67 -11.03
CA ILE A 346 -22.23 2.80 -10.67
C ILE A 346 -23.11 2.44 -11.88
N GLU A 347 -22.80 2.97 -13.05
CA GLU A 347 -23.56 2.71 -14.27
C GLU A 347 -23.47 1.22 -14.74
N LEU A 348 -22.29 0.62 -14.68
CA LEU A 348 -22.10 -0.78 -15.04
C LEU A 348 -22.81 -1.71 -14.06
N HIS A 349 -22.79 -1.40 -12.77
CA HIS A 349 -23.51 -2.15 -11.75
C HIS A 349 -25.01 -2.09 -11.96
N LYS A 350 -25.60 -0.92 -12.27
CA LYS A 350 -27.02 -0.76 -12.60
C LYS A 350 -27.47 -1.62 -13.80
N LYS A 351 -26.56 -1.88 -14.74
CA LYS A 351 -26.84 -2.73 -15.92
C LYS A 351 -26.74 -4.24 -15.63
N GLY A 352 -26.60 -4.64 -14.37
CA GLY A 352 -26.50 -6.07 -13.97
C GLY A 352 -25.20 -6.73 -14.42
N LEU A 353 -24.13 -5.94 -14.68
CA LEU A 353 -22.83 -6.45 -15.09
C LEU A 353 -21.92 -6.76 -13.89
N GLY A 354 -22.40 -6.52 -12.65
CA GLY A 354 -21.68 -6.76 -11.40
C GLY A 354 -21.57 -8.24 -11.00
N ASP A 355 -22.48 -9.08 -11.46
CA ASP A 355 -22.61 -10.48 -11.01
C ASP A 355 -21.88 -11.50 -11.90
N ARG A 356 -21.06 -11.04 -12.86
CA ARG A 356 -20.26 -11.92 -13.72
C ARG A 356 -18.79 -11.79 -13.31
N ALA A 357 -18.44 -12.46 -12.19
CA ALA A 357 -17.05 -12.67 -11.79
C ALA A 357 -16.36 -13.74 -12.63
#